data_778e5f5f3a16e2d4afc262efc39674df
#
_entry.id   778e5f5f3a16e2d4afc262efc39674df
#
_cell.length_a   1.000
_cell.length_b   1.000
_cell.length_c   1.000
_cell.angle_alpha   90.00
_cell.angle_beta   90.00
_cell.angle_gamma   90.00
#
_symmetry.space_group_name_H-M   'P 1'
#
loop_
_entity.id
_entity.type
_entity.pdbx_description
1 polymer ?
#
loop_
_entity_poly.entity_id
_entity_poly.type
_entity_poly.pdbx_seq_one_letter_code
_entity_poly.pdbx_strand_id
1 'polypeptide(L)'
;MKKLNMIISLLLTIFFLTSCVPNVDDKTTTEATTTDITEQKIQIDSKKISDNFTWDDYLKYAQSEGAVIVDLENYFNAYFFVIDKFKLKSAESGDFKYDVYENNTAVISEYTGNEKDIVFPDTIDGYPVVGIGKIDFRSRFKSKKITVKTGSNTLFISGSSFDYCYGIKKVVLNEGLTVIFRGAFGFAESLTEINFPSTLEEIGDSAFYDCKKLMTLDLSKTKLRKISAGCFSECADAEKVMLPETVCRIEKEAFFRDKSLADINIPRALTEIDTTALSGTKINVADFKSAGINFGDGMIWMNDKDIALDREEQ
;
A
#
# COMPACT_ATOMS: atom_id res chain seq x y z
N MET A 1 12.33 -21.43 9.26
CA MET A 1 11.68 -20.41 10.09
C MET A 1 12.43 -19.08 10.15
N LYS A 2 13.76 -19.00 10.28
CA LYS A 2 14.46 -17.71 10.42
C LYS A 2 14.53 -16.85 9.14
N LYS A 3 14.63 -17.42 7.93
CA LYS A 3 14.90 -16.65 6.70
C LYS A 3 13.71 -15.85 6.15
N LEU A 4 12.49 -16.39 6.07
CA LEU A 4 11.35 -15.62 5.54
C LEU A 4 10.77 -14.66 6.58
N ASN A 5 10.74 -15.05 7.87
CA ASN A 5 10.41 -14.09 8.94
C ASN A 5 11.48 -13.00 9.03
N MET A 6 12.76 -13.32 8.74
CA MET A 6 13.84 -12.34 8.64
C MET A 6 13.71 -11.48 7.38
N ILE A 7 13.27 -12.05 6.25
CA ILE A 7 13.01 -11.30 5.01
C ILE A 7 11.82 -10.36 5.21
N ILE A 8 10.71 -10.81 5.77
CA ILE A 8 9.56 -9.95 6.08
C ILE A 8 9.94 -8.89 7.13
N SER A 9 10.67 -9.26 8.18
CA SER A 9 11.13 -8.33 9.21
C SER A 9 12.22 -7.37 8.70
N LEU A 10 13.15 -7.83 7.83
CA LEU A 10 14.19 -6.99 7.23
C LEU A 10 13.60 -6.04 6.18
N LEU A 11 12.61 -6.49 5.43
CA LEU A 11 11.83 -5.70 4.50
C LEU A 11 11.12 -4.55 5.23
N LEU A 12 10.51 -4.84 6.36
CA LEU A 12 9.89 -3.84 7.24
C LEU A 12 10.95 -2.88 7.82
N THR A 13 12.13 -3.36 8.21
CA THR A 13 13.19 -2.54 8.84
C THR A 13 13.85 -1.58 7.84
N ILE A 14 14.08 -2.00 6.59
CA ILE A 14 14.64 -1.12 5.54
C ILE A 14 13.63 -0.04 5.14
N PHE A 15 12.35 -0.37 5.13
CA PHE A 15 11.26 0.57 4.91
C PHE A 15 11.23 1.68 5.98
N PHE A 16 11.54 1.34 7.25
CA PHE A 16 11.62 2.30 8.35
C PHE A 16 12.74 3.35 8.17
N LEU A 17 13.82 3.03 7.47
CA LEU A 17 14.98 3.93 7.32
C LEU A 17 14.81 4.97 6.21
N THR A 18 13.93 4.74 5.23
CA THR A 18 13.80 5.64 4.07
C THR A 18 12.58 6.56 4.12
N SER A 19 11.58 6.27 4.97
CA SER A 19 10.29 6.97 4.92
C SER A 19 10.25 8.33 5.62
N CYS A 20 11.17 8.65 6.55
CA CYS A 20 11.23 9.94 7.23
C CYS A 20 12.65 10.23 7.73
N VAL A 21 13.57 10.54 6.82
CA VAL A 21 14.81 11.24 7.18
C VAL A 21 14.48 12.73 7.06
N PRO A 22 14.57 13.54 8.14
CA PRO A 22 14.50 14.97 8.00
C PRO A 22 15.63 15.41 7.07
N ASN A 23 15.32 16.24 6.08
CA ASN A 23 16.36 16.96 5.36
C ASN A 23 17.16 17.75 6.41
N VAL A 24 18.34 17.28 6.76
CA VAL A 24 19.31 18.06 7.49
C VAL A 24 19.86 19.04 6.47
N ASP A 25 19.42 20.29 6.55
CA ASP A 25 20.06 21.40 5.87
C ASP A 25 21.53 21.50 6.34
N ASP A 26 22.40 20.77 5.68
CA ASP A 26 23.85 20.95 5.83
C ASP A 26 24.28 22.06 4.85
N LYS A 27 24.20 23.30 5.32
CA LYS A 27 24.86 24.43 4.68
C LYS A 27 26.36 24.36 4.94
N THR A 28 27.05 23.50 4.21
CA THR A 28 28.50 23.69 3.95
C THR A 28 28.87 23.16 2.59
N THR A 29 28.90 24.10 1.66
CA THR A 29 29.73 24.19 0.45
C THR A 29 30.52 22.97 0.00
N THR A 30 30.11 22.39 -1.13
CA THR A 30 30.97 22.23 -2.32
C THR A 30 30.09 21.94 -3.53
N GLU A 31 30.31 22.71 -4.60
CA GLU A 31 29.68 22.53 -5.90
C GLU A 31 29.89 21.10 -6.40
N ALA A 32 28.84 20.28 -6.33
CA ALA A 32 28.74 19.06 -7.09
C ALA A 32 27.62 19.29 -8.14
N THR A 33 28.04 19.35 -9.38
CA THR A 33 27.24 19.43 -10.59
C THR A 33 26.05 18.46 -10.50
N THR A 34 24.86 19.00 -10.66
CA THR A 34 23.61 18.31 -10.90
C THR A 34 23.76 17.47 -12.17
N THR A 35 24.20 16.23 -12.02
CA THR A 35 24.07 15.23 -13.08
C THR A 35 22.68 14.61 -12.93
N ASP A 36 21.89 14.74 -13.99
CA ASP A 36 20.63 14.06 -14.22
C ASP A 36 20.64 12.64 -13.62
N ILE A 37 19.92 12.43 -12.52
CA ILE A 37 19.58 11.10 -12.05
C ILE A 37 18.45 10.64 -12.97
N THR A 38 18.79 10.21 -14.17
CA THR A 38 17.90 9.45 -15.03
C THR A 38 17.52 8.18 -14.29
N GLU A 39 16.22 7.95 -14.10
CA GLU A 39 15.63 6.70 -13.62
C GLU A 39 16.23 5.52 -14.40
N GLN A 40 17.31 4.93 -13.91
CA GLN A 40 17.79 3.66 -14.44
C GLN A 40 16.90 2.57 -13.86
N LYS A 41 15.91 2.13 -14.66
CA LYS A 41 15.22 0.86 -14.40
C LYS A 41 16.26 -0.25 -14.30
N ILE A 42 16.47 -0.78 -13.10
CA ILE A 42 17.34 -1.95 -12.91
C ILE A 42 16.61 -3.14 -13.51
N GLN A 43 16.95 -3.50 -14.75
CA GLN A 43 16.58 -4.78 -15.31
C GLN A 43 17.48 -5.85 -14.70
N ILE A 44 16.91 -6.65 -13.80
CA ILE A 44 17.59 -7.83 -13.25
C ILE A 44 17.77 -8.82 -14.39
N ASP A 45 19.03 -9.03 -14.81
CA ASP A 45 19.34 -10.09 -15.77
C ASP A 45 19.17 -11.45 -15.09
N SER A 46 18.04 -12.10 -15.37
CA SER A 46 17.70 -13.42 -14.81
C SER A 46 18.77 -14.49 -15.08
N LYS A 47 19.67 -14.29 -16.05
CA LYS A 47 20.79 -15.19 -16.36
C LYS A 47 21.94 -15.08 -15.36
N LYS A 48 22.00 -14.02 -14.56
CA LYS A 48 23.05 -13.82 -13.53
C LYS A 48 22.67 -14.32 -12.15
N ILE A 49 21.43 -14.79 -11.97
CA ILE A 49 20.94 -15.25 -10.69
C ILE A 49 21.23 -16.73 -10.54
N SER A 50 22.17 -17.07 -9.63
CA SER A 50 22.43 -18.47 -9.26
C SER A 50 21.30 -19.04 -8.42
N ASP A 51 21.15 -20.38 -8.41
CA ASP A 51 20.13 -21.05 -7.61
C ASP A 51 20.25 -20.79 -6.09
N ASN A 52 21.39 -20.27 -5.64
CA ASN A 52 21.65 -19.89 -4.25
C ASN A 52 21.58 -18.37 -3.99
N PHE A 53 21.05 -17.60 -4.94
CA PHE A 53 20.93 -16.14 -4.81
C PHE A 53 19.96 -15.79 -3.68
N THR A 54 20.45 -15.06 -2.68
CA THR A 54 19.68 -14.64 -1.50
C THR A 54 19.21 -13.18 -1.64
N TRP A 55 18.29 -12.74 -0.78
CA TRP A 55 17.91 -11.35 -0.70
C TRP A 55 19.10 -10.43 -0.36
N ASP A 56 20.00 -10.87 0.52
CA ASP A 56 21.23 -10.13 0.85
C ASP A 56 22.13 -9.96 -0.38
N ASP A 57 22.16 -10.95 -1.28
CA ASP A 57 22.89 -10.87 -2.54
C ASP A 57 22.25 -9.86 -3.50
N TYR A 58 20.89 -9.79 -3.52
CA TYR A 58 20.17 -8.79 -4.27
C TYR A 58 20.43 -7.36 -3.76
N LEU A 59 20.40 -7.15 -2.44
CA LEU A 59 20.71 -5.84 -1.85
C LEU A 59 22.14 -5.40 -2.14
N LYS A 60 23.10 -6.30 -2.02
CA LYS A 60 24.51 -6.02 -2.37
C LYS A 60 24.66 -5.72 -3.85
N TYR A 61 23.96 -6.46 -4.71
CA TYR A 61 23.97 -6.20 -6.16
C TYR A 61 23.36 -4.82 -6.46
N ALA A 62 22.20 -4.51 -5.92
CA ALA A 62 21.55 -3.21 -6.10
C ALA A 62 22.43 -2.06 -5.59
N GLN A 63 23.06 -2.21 -4.43
CA GLN A 63 24.00 -1.23 -3.89
C GLN A 63 25.28 -1.09 -4.73
N SER A 64 25.81 -2.19 -5.29
CA SER A 64 27.01 -2.17 -6.14
C SER A 64 26.78 -1.48 -7.48
N GLU A 65 25.55 -1.50 -7.97
CA GLU A 65 25.12 -0.79 -9.20
C GLU A 65 24.76 0.69 -8.93
N GLY A 66 24.98 1.18 -7.70
CA GLY A 66 24.67 2.56 -7.32
C GLY A 66 23.18 2.86 -7.20
N ALA A 67 22.35 1.82 -7.14
CA ALA A 67 20.92 1.97 -6.98
C ALA A 67 20.61 2.44 -5.56
N VAL A 68 20.12 3.66 -5.44
CA VAL A 68 19.31 4.04 -4.30
C VAL A 68 17.95 3.37 -4.53
N ILE A 69 17.58 2.40 -3.70
CA ILE A 69 16.26 1.75 -3.80
C ILE A 69 15.23 2.80 -3.35
N VAL A 70 14.83 3.65 -4.29
CA VAL A 70 13.84 4.73 -4.06
C VAL A 70 12.47 4.33 -4.58
N ASP A 71 12.39 3.24 -5.37
CA ASP A 71 11.18 2.89 -6.12
C ASP A 71 10.56 1.59 -5.59
N LEU A 72 9.44 1.76 -4.89
CA LEU A 72 8.59 0.69 -4.35
C LEU A 72 8.05 -0.25 -5.44
N GLU A 73 7.87 0.20 -6.68
CA GLU A 73 7.38 -0.64 -7.76
C GLU A 73 8.45 -1.67 -8.19
N ASN A 74 9.72 -1.27 -8.25
CA ASN A 74 10.84 -2.17 -8.48
C ASN A 74 11.09 -3.10 -7.29
N TYR A 75 10.92 -2.61 -6.08
CA TYR A 75 10.96 -3.39 -4.86
C TYR A 75 9.85 -4.46 -4.83
N PHE A 76 8.69 -4.14 -5.30
CA PHE A 76 7.52 -5.00 -5.40
C PHE A 76 7.76 -6.17 -6.37
N ASN A 77 8.26 -5.87 -7.56
CA ASN A 77 8.61 -6.88 -8.55
C ASN A 77 9.72 -7.80 -8.03
N ALA A 78 10.69 -7.27 -7.30
CA ALA A 78 11.73 -8.05 -6.65
C ALA A 78 11.18 -8.94 -5.53
N TYR A 79 10.23 -8.45 -4.74
CA TYR A 79 9.59 -9.23 -3.68
C TYR A 79 8.82 -10.44 -4.23
N PHE A 80 8.01 -10.27 -5.27
CA PHE A 80 7.31 -11.38 -5.91
C PHE A 80 8.27 -12.38 -6.54
N PHE A 81 9.32 -11.90 -7.18
CA PHE A 81 10.36 -12.74 -7.75
C PHE A 81 11.07 -13.59 -6.69
N VAL A 82 11.41 -13.00 -5.55
CA VAL A 82 12.05 -13.70 -4.43
C VAL A 82 11.10 -14.72 -3.79
N ILE A 83 9.81 -14.38 -3.63
CA ILE A 83 8.81 -15.32 -3.11
C ILE A 83 8.65 -16.50 -4.04
N ASP A 84 8.46 -16.30 -5.34
CA ASP A 84 8.31 -17.40 -6.30
C ASP A 84 9.51 -18.34 -6.31
N LYS A 85 10.71 -17.83 -6.11
CA LYS A 85 11.92 -18.63 -6.02
C LYS A 85 11.91 -19.62 -4.83
N PHE A 86 11.24 -19.28 -3.73
CA PHE A 86 11.14 -20.13 -2.53
C PHE A 86 9.86 -20.98 -2.49
N LYS A 87 9.09 -20.97 -3.57
CA LYS A 87 7.91 -21.82 -3.72
C LYS A 87 8.32 -23.26 -3.94
N LEU A 88 7.86 -24.15 -3.07
CA LEU A 88 8.12 -25.58 -3.15
C LEU A 88 7.10 -26.32 -4.02
N LYS A 89 5.82 -25.98 -3.86
CA LYS A 89 4.71 -26.63 -4.57
C LYS A 89 3.46 -25.77 -4.54
N SER A 90 2.56 -26.03 -5.49
CA SER A 90 1.17 -25.63 -5.46
C SER A 90 0.29 -26.81 -5.06
N ALA A 91 -0.78 -26.54 -4.32
CA ALA A 91 -1.74 -27.53 -3.87
C ALA A 91 -3.15 -26.94 -3.78
N GLU A 92 -4.15 -27.78 -3.53
CA GLU A 92 -5.53 -27.38 -3.28
C GLU A 92 -6.13 -28.13 -2.10
N SER A 93 -6.98 -27.45 -1.32
CA SER A 93 -7.70 -28.01 -0.19
C SER A 93 -9.02 -27.27 -0.03
N GLY A 94 -10.13 -28.01 -0.08
CA GLY A 94 -11.47 -27.43 -0.08
C GLY A 94 -11.65 -26.42 -1.23
N ASP A 95 -12.05 -25.22 -0.88
CA ASP A 95 -12.29 -24.12 -1.84
C ASP A 95 -11.06 -23.26 -2.13
N PHE A 96 -9.87 -23.66 -1.68
CA PHE A 96 -8.66 -22.85 -1.82
C PHE A 96 -7.57 -23.58 -2.59
N LYS A 97 -6.93 -22.86 -3.53
CA LYS A 97 -5.61 -23.21 -4.02
C LYS A 97 -4.57 -22.38 -3.29
N TYR A 98 -3.41 -22.95 -3.06
CA TYR A 98 -2.36 -22.30 -2.29
C TYR A 98 -0.96 -22.77 -2.73
N ASP A 99 0.01 -21.93 -2.49
CA ASP A 99 1.42 -22.20 -2.70
C ASP A 99 2.12 -22.40 -1.36
N VAL A 100 2.94 -23.45 -1.26
CA VAL A 100 3.75 -23.76 -0.07
C VAL A 100 5.18 -23.30 -0.31
N TYR A 101 5.78 -22.71 0.70
CA TYR A 101 7.12 -22.14 0.66
C TYR A 101 8.11 -22.90 1.57
N GLU A 102 9.42 -22.71 1.33
CA GLU A 102 10.51 -23.39 2.04
C GLU A 102 10.50 -23.22 3.57
N ASN A 103 9.88 -22.17 4.06
CA ASN A 103 9.71 -21.92 5.50
C ASN A 103 8.49 -22.62 6.11
N ASN A 104 7.87 -23.56 5.37
CA ASN A 104 6.66 -24.26 5.77
C ASN A 104 5.44 -23.35 6.01
N THR A 105 5.30 -22.27 5.25
CA THR A 105 4.10 -21.43 5.23
C THR A 105 3.36 -21.57 3.91
N ALA A 106 2.10 -21.10 3.88
CA ALA A 106 1.28 -21.06 2.68
C ALA A 106 0.80 -19.65 2.35
N VAL A 107 0.62 -19.41 1.05
CA VAL A 107 -0.06 -18.24 0.50
C VAL A 107 -1.21 -18.71 -0.36
N ILE A 108 -2.43 -18.22 -0.09
CA ILE A 108 -3.59 -18.55 -0.90
C ILE A 108 -3.46 -17.89 -2.27
N SER A 109 -3.55 -18.69 -3.33
CA SER A 109 -3.40 -18.23 -4.72
C SER A 109 -4.72 -18.19 -5.50
N GLU A 110 -5.75 -18.92 -5.04
CA GLU A 110 -7.08 -18.89 -5.66
C GLU A 110 -8.15 -19.30 -4.64
N TYR A 111 -9.35 -18.72 -4.80
CA TYR A 111 -10.56 -19.18 -4.13
C TYR A 111 -11.54 -19.70 -5.18
N THR A 112 -11.93 -20.97 -5.07
CA THR A 112 -12.79 -21.68 -6.02
C THR A 112 -14.24 -21.80 -5.55
N GLY A 113 -14.52 -21.47 -4.29
CA GLY A 113 -15.84 -21.53 -3.67
C GLY A 113 -16.85 -20.50 -4.18
N ASN A 114 -18.08 -20.59 -3.71
CA ASN A 114 -19.19 -19.71 -4.08
C ASN A 114 -19.89 -19.04 -2.87
N GLU A 115 -19.29 -19.20 -1.66
CA GLU A 115 -19.87 -18.66 -0.46
C GLU A 115 -19.86 -17.10 -0.46
N LYS A 116 -20.81 -16.53 0.26
CA LYS A 116 -20.91 -15.06 0.42
C LYS A 116 -20.02 -14.55 1.55
N ASP A 117 -19.76 -15.39 2.53
CA ASP A 117 -18.89 -15.11 3.65
C ASP A 117 -17.62 -15.96 3.48
N ILE A 118 -16.58 -15.35 2.92
CA ILE A 118 -15.31 -15.99 2.63
C ILE A 118 -14.40 -15.80 3.83
N VAL A 119 -14.08 -16.89 4.50
CA VAL A 119 -13.14 -16.90 5.63
C VAL A 119 -11.86 -17.61 5.18
N PHE A 120 -10.79 -16.83 5.08
CA PHE A 120 -9.47 -17.41 4.81
C PHE A 120 -8.98 -18.17 6.04
N PRO A 121 -8.49 -19.40 5.89
CA PRO A 121 -8.10 -20.22 7.03
C PRO A 121 -6.82 -19.72 7.70
N ASP A 122 -6.68 -19.99 9.00
CA ASP A 122 -5.44 -19.73 9.74
C ASP A 122 -4.31 -20.67 9.28
N THR A 123 -4.68 -21.91 8.97
CA THR A 123 -3.79 -22.96 8.46
C THR A 123 -4.48 -23.74 7.35
N ILE A 124 -3.72 -24.25 6.40
CA ILE A 124 -4.20 -25.12 5.33
C ILE A 124 -3.27 -26.32 5.21
N ASP A 125 -3.82 -27.53 5.32
CA ASP A 125 -3.06 -28.81 5.32
C ASP A 125 -1.82 -28.79 6.23
N GLY A 126 -1.95 -28.15 7.41
CA GLY A 126 -0.88 -28.00 8.40
C GLY A 126 0.07 -26.84 8.17
N TYR A 127 -0.06 -26.08 7.08
CA TYR A 127 0.77 -24.90 6.81
C TYR A 127 0.07 -23.63 7.29
N PRO A 128 0.71 -22.76 8.11
CA PRO A 128 0.18 -21.43 8.43
C PRO A 128 -0.03 -20.60 7.15
N VAL A 129 -1.24 -20.01 7.00
CA VAL A 129 -1.57 -19.14 5.88
C VAL A 129 -1.11 -17.72 6.21
N VAL A 130 0.04 -17.33 5.67
CA VAL A 130 0.67 -16.03 5.95
C VAL A 130 0.34 -14.94 4.94
N GLY A 131 -0.28 -15.28 3.82
CA GLY A 131 -0.60 -14.31 2.78
C GLY A 131 -1.80 -14.69 1.94
N ILE A 132 -2.42 -13.65 1.37
CA ILE A 132 -3.44 -13.77 0.34
C ILE A 132 -2.84 -13.25 -0.94
N GLY A 133 -2.64 -14.14 -1.92
CA GLY A 133 -2.09 -13.83 -3.24
C GLY A 133 -3.09 -13.17 -4.16
N LYS A 134 -2.75 -13.09 -5.44
CA LYS A 134 -3.64 -12.52 -6.45
C LYS A 134 -4.79 -13.48 -6.75
N ILE A 135 -5.97 -13.15 -6.26
CA ILE A 135 -7.19 -13.95 -6.44
C ILE A 135 -8.10 -13.28 -7.47
N ASP A 136 -8.48 -13.97 -8.53
CA ASP A 136 -9.41 -13.41 -9.52
C ASP A 136 -10.87 -13.56 -9.10
N PHE A 137 -11.40 -12.55 -8.43
CA PHE A 137 -12.82 -12.45 -8.09
C PHE A 137 -13.68 -11.73 -9.16
N ARG A 138 -13.07 -11.16 -10.20
CA ARG A 138 -13.73 -10.27 -11.16
C ARG A 138 -14.97 -10.86 -11.81
N SER A 139 -14.89 -12.11 -12.20
CA SER A 139 -15.99 -12.80 -12.91
C SER A 139 -16.98 -13.45 -11.97
N ARG A 140 -16.54 -13.93 -10.83
CA ARG A 140 -17.29 -14.83 -9.95
C ARG A 140 -18.30 -14.11 -9.05
N PHE A 141 -17.96 -12.92 -8.54
CA PHE A 141 -18.75 -12.21 -7.54
C PHE A 141 -19.27 -10.85 -8.01
N LYS A 142 -19.33 -10.60 -9.32
CA LYS A 142 -19.71 -9.30 -9.90
C LYS A 142 -21.03 -8.72 -9.37
N SER A 143 -21.99 -9.55 -9.02
CA SER A 143 -23.32 -9.14 -8.55
C SER A 143 -23.68 -9.64 -7.15
N LYS A 144 -22.78 -10.35 -6.46
CA LYS A 144 -23.03 -10.88 -5.11
C LYS A 144 -22.39 -9.95 -4.08
N LYS A 145 -23.13 -9.64 -3.02
CA LYS A 145 -22.53 -8.97 -1.85
C LYS A 145 -21.78 -10.01 -1.03
N ILE A 146 -20.47 -9.83 -0.90
CA ILE A 146 -19.60 -10.75 -0.16
C ILE A 146 -18.91 -10.07 1.02
N THR A 147 -18.67 -10.87 2.05
CA THR A 147 -17.82 -10.54 3.18
C THR A 147 -16.52 -11.32 3.04
N VAL A 148 -15.40 -10.68 3.28
CA VAL A 148 -14.08 -11.31 3.33
C VAL A 148 -13.52 -11.17 4.74
N LYS A 149 -13.04 -12.27 5.31
CA LYS A 149 -12.32 -12.29 6.59
C LYS A 149 -10.98 -12.97 6.41
N THR A 150 -9.91 -12.32 6.83
CA THR A 150 -8.55 -12.90 6.84
C THR A 150 -8.36 -13.82 8.03
N GLY A 151 -7.53 -14.87 7.87
CA GLY A 151 -7.11 -15.74 8.96
C GLY A 151 -6.15 -15.04 9.92
N SER A 152 -6.03 -15.55 11.14
CA SER A 152 -5.22 -14.93 12.20
C SER A 152 -3.71 -14.90 11.91
N ASN A 153 -3.22 -15.78 11.05
CA ASN A 153 -1.81 -15.83 10.64
C ASN A 153 -1.49 -14.97 9.41
N THR A 154 -2.49 -14.31 8.81
CA THR A 154 -2.28 -13.50 7.60
C THR A 154 -1.47 -12.25 7.94
N LEU A 155 -0.31 -12.11 7.32
CA LEU A 155 0.63 -10.99 7.49
C LEU A 155 0.51 -9.97 6.36
N PHE A 156 0.09 -10.41 5.16
CA PHE A 156 -0.02 -9.54 3.99
C PHE A 156 -1.15 -9.92 3.04
N ILE A 157 -1.63 -8.91 2.30
CA ILE A 157 -2.51 -9.05 1.15
C ILE A 157 -1.76 -8.57 -0.07
N SER A 158 -1.56 -9.46 -1.06
CA SER A 158 -0.78 -9.18 -2.27
C SER A 158 -1.44 -8.12 -3.16
N GLY A 159 -0.65 -7.57 -4.05
CA GLY A 159 -1.13 -6.58 -5.02
C GLY A 159 -2.23 -7.13 -5.92
N SER A 160 -3.24 -6.31 -6.15
CA SER A 160 -4.41 -6.65 -6.97
C SER A 160 -5.16 -7.93 -6.55
N SER A 161 -5.04 -8.35 -5.27
CA SER A 161 -5.71 -9.56 -4.76
C SER A 161 -7.23 -9.51 -4.93
N PHE A 162 -7.83 -8.39 -4.61
CA PHE A 162 -9.27 -8.16 -4.71
C PHE A 162 -9.61 -7.02 -5.70
N ASP A 163 -8.71 -6.75 -6.62
CA ASP A 163 -8.89 -5.73 -7.64
C ASP A 163 -10.10 -6.02 -8.53
N TYR A 164 -10.92 -5.00 -8.82
CA TYR A 164 -12.20 -5.12 -9.53
C TYR A 164 -13.22 -6.09 -8.89
N CYS A 165 -13.08 -6.39 -7.61
CA CYS A 165 -14.05 -7.19 -6.89
C CYS A 165 -15.26 -6.35 -6.49
N TYR A 166 -16.11 -6.03 -7.45
CA TYR A 166 -17.28 -5.16 -7.27
C TYR A 166 -18.27 -5.66 -6.20
N GLY A 167 -18.22 -6.95 -5.86
CA GLY A 167 -19.14 -7.57 -4.90
C GLY A 167 -18.72 -7.45 -3.44
N ILE A 168 -17.47 -7.11 -3.15
CA ILE A 168 -17.01 -6.96 -1.77
C ILE A 168 -17.76 -5.82 -1.10
N LYS A 169 -18.45 -6.15 0.00
CA LYS A 169 -19.13 -5.18 0.84
C LYS A 169 -18.42 -4.93 2.16
N LYS A 170 -17.85 -5.98 2.73
CA LYS A 170 -17.19 -5.95 4.03
C LYS A 170 -15.87 -6.72 4.01
N VAL A 171 -14.86 -6.16 4.63
CA VAL A 171 -13.57 -6.80 4.86
C VAL A 171 -13.27 -6.76 6.35
N VAL A 172 -12.90 -7.90 6.92
CA VAL A 172 -12.45 -8.03 8.31
C VAL A 172 -11.00 -8.50 8.32
N LEU A 173 -10.10 -7.58 8.58
CA LEU A 173 -8.67 -7.84 8.68
C LEU A 173 -8.29 -8.26 10.10
N ASN A 174 -7.39 -9.25 10.22
CA ASN A 174 -6.89 -9.73 11.50
C ASN A 174 -5.85 -8.77 12.11
N GLU A 175 -5.78 -8.73 13.43
CA GLU A 175 -4.59 -8.20 14.11
C GLU A 175 -3.41 -9.13 13.80
N GLY A 176 -2.30 -8.55 13.33
CA GLY A 176 -1.14 -9.27 12.78
C GLY A 176 -0.89 -8.97 11.30
N LEU A 177 -1.91 -8.51 10.55
CA LEU A 177 -1.70 -8.01 9.20
C LEU A 177 -0.82 -6.76 9.23
N THR A 178 0.26 -6.77 8.46
CA THR A 178 1.25 -5.69 8.45
C THR A 178 1.26 -4.91 7.14
N VAL A 179 0.92 -5.56 6.02
CA VAL A 179 1.01 -4.95 4.69
C VAL A 179 -0.22 -5.24 3.83
N ILE A 180 -0.76 -4.21 3.22
CA ILE A 180 -1.71 -4.28 2.10
C ILE A 180 -1.00 -3.71 0.89
N PHE A 181 -0.79 -4.53 -0.13
CA PHE A 181 0.01 -4.12 -1.27
C PHE A 181 -0.78 -3.32 -2.32
N ARG A 182 -0.05 -2.78 -3.32
CA ARG A 182 -0.57 -1.94 -4.40
C ARG A 182 -1.83 -2.51 -5.05
N GLY A 183 -2.87 -1.68 -5.19
CA GLY A 183 -4.10 -2.03 -5.88
C GLY A 183 -4.89 -3.18 -5.25
N ALA A 184 -4.57 -3.61 -4.02
CA ALA A 184 -5.13 -4.82 -3.41
C ALA A 184 -6.67 -4.85 -3.41
N PHE A 185 -7.32 -3.72 -3.22
CA PHE A 185 -8.77 -3.54 -3.25
C PHE A 185 -9.22 -2.52 -4.29
N GLY A 186 -8.37 -2.23 -5.30
CA GLY A 186 -8.72 -1.28 -6.34
C GLY A 186 -10.07 -1.61 -6.99
N PHE A 187 -10.90 -0.60 -7.25
CA PHE A 187 -12.24 -0.76 -7.83
C PHE A 187 -13.19 -1.67 -7.04
N ALA A 188 -13.00 -1.84 -5.74
CA ALA A 188 -13.96 -2.50 -4.87
C ALA A 188 -15.13 -1.53 -4.56
N GLU A 189 -15.89 -1.12 -5.59
CA GLU A 189 -16.86 -0.03 -5.55
C GLU A 189 -17.99 -0.23 -4.53
N SER A 190 -18.27 -1.46 -4.09
CA SER A 190 -19.32 -1.76 -3.10
C SER A 190 -18.80 -1.83 -1.67
N LEU A 191 -17.49 -1.69 -1.45
CA LEU A 191 -16.88 -1.80 -0.12
C LEU A 191 -17.35 -0.65 0.77
N THR A 192 -18.07 -1.01 1.84
CA THR A 192 -18.61 -0.05 2.81
C THR A 192 -17.97 -0.16 4.18
N GLU A 193 -17.42 -1.33 4.51
CA GLU A 193 -16.89 -1.63 5.84
C GLU A 193 -15.53 -2.33 5.73
N ILE A 194 -14.52 -1.74 6.36
CA ILE A 194 -13.20 -2.33 6.56
C ILE A 194 -12.63 -1.84 7.89
N ASN A 195 -11.96 -2.72 8.63
CA ASN A 195 -11.13 -2.33 9.76
C ASN A 195 -9.66 -2.28 9.33
N PHE A 196 -8.90 -1.35 9.90
CA PHE A 196 -7.45 -1.30 9.73
C PHE A 196 -6.79 -1.71 11.05
N PRO A 197 -6.09 -2.87 11.11
CA PRO A 197 -5.52 -3.38 12.36
C PRO A 197 -4.36 -2.52 12.87
N SER A 198 -4.14 -2.56 14.18
CA SER A 198 -3.09 -1.76 14.83
C SER A 198 -1.67 -2.18 14.43
N THR A 199 -1.52 -3.34 13.83
CA THR A 199 -0.24 -3.86 13.31
C THR A 199 0.08 -3.39 11.91
N LEU A 200 -0.87 -2.73 11.21
CA LEU A 200 -0.71 -2.32 9.82
C LEU A 200 0.35 -1.22 9.69
N GLU A 201 1.40 -1.50 8.95
CA GLU A 201 2.56 -0.63 8.77
C GLU A 201 2.62 -0.02 7.36
N GLU A 202 1.96 -0.66 6.38
CA GLU A 202 1.95 -0.19 5.00
C GLU A 202 0.63 -0.45 4.28
N ILE A 203 0.21 0.55 3.49
CA ILE A 203 -0.81 0.43 2.46
C ILE A 203 -0.19 0.97 1.17
N GLY A 204 -0.09 0.11 0.15
CA GLY A 204 0.57 0.43 -1.12
C GLY A 204 -0.24 1.36 -2.01
N ASP A 205 0.39 1.80 -3.10
CA ASP A 205 -0.20 2.71 -4.07
C ASP A 205 -1.53 2.18 -4.61
N SER A 206 -2.51 3.08 -4.73
CA SER A 206 -3.83 2.77 -5.29
C SER A 206 -4.54 1.57 -4.62
N ALA A 207 -4.14 1.19 -3.38
CA ALA A 207 -4.65 -0.01 -2.73
C ALA A 207 -6.17 -0.01 -2.58
N PHE A 208 -6.78 1.17 -2.41
CA PHE A 208 -8.23 1.39 -2.31
C PHE A 208 -8.72 2.37 -3.38
N TYR A 209 -8.01 2.45 -4.52
CA TYR A 209 -8.45 3.31 -5.62
C TYR A 209 -9.88 2.97 -6.04
N ASP A 210 -10.73 4.00 -6.20
CA ASP A 210 -12.13 3.89 -6.64
C ASP A 210 -13.01 2.99 -5.74
N CYS A 211 -12.73 2.97 -4.42
CA CYS A 211 -13.58 2.35 -3.40
C CYS A 211 -14.72 3.32 -3.01
N LYS A 212 -15.62 3.60 -3.95
CA LYS A 212 -16.61 4.70 -3.91
C LYS A 212 -17.48 4.75 -2.66
N LYS A 213 -17.73 3.61 -1.99
CA LYS A 213 -18.68 3.47 -0.88
C LYS A 213 -18.05 3.51 0.50
N LEU A 214 -16.73 3.64 0.60
CA LEU A 214 -16.09 3.85 1.90
C LEU A 214 -16.43 5.25 2.42
N MET A 215 -17.05 5.32 3.61
CA MET A 215 -17.48 6.61 4.19
C MET A 215 -16.48 7.15 5.22
N THR A 216 -15.85 6.27 5.98
CA THR A 216 -14.88 6.64 7.03
C THR A 216 -13.65 5.79 6.91
N LEU A 217 -12.48 6.45 6.91
CA LEU A 217 -11.17 5.81 6.90
C LEU A 217 -10.51 6.02 8.28
N ASP A 218 -10.73 5.07 9.19
CA ASP A 218 -10.11 5.12 10.52
C ASP A 218 -8.76 4.38 10.50
N LEU A 219 -7.69 5.13 10.23
CA LEU A 219 -6.31 4.67 10.26
C LEU A 219 -5.61 5.00 11.58
N SER A 220 -6.31 5.62 12.55
CA SER A 220 -5.72 6.25 13.74
C SER A 220 -4.91 5.31 14.62
N LYS A 221 -5.22 4.00 14.59
CA LYS A 221 -4.54 2.98 15.39
C LYS A 221 -3.40 2.29 14.66
N THR A 222 -3.25 2.53 13.35
CA THR A 222 -2.21 1.88 12.53
C THR A 222 -0.82 2.46 12.81
N LYS A 223 0.19 1.81 12.27
CA LYS A 223 1.60 2.28 12.33
C LYS A 223 2.05 2.91 11.02
N LEU A 224 1.13 3.34 10.18
CA LEU A 224 1.47 3.96 8.90
C LEU A 224 2.36 5.19 9.11
N ARG A 225 3.38 5.32 8.28
CA ARG A 225 4.28 6.48 8.26
C ARG A 225 4.03 7.39 7.07
N LYS A 226 3.37 6.87 6.04
CA LYS A 226 2.95 7.62 4.85
C LYS A 226 1.59 7.15 4.37
N ILE A 227 0.93 8.00 3.61
CA ILE A 227 -0.20 7.61 2.77
C ILE A 227 0.32 7.60 1.34
N SER A 228 0.32 6.40 0.75
CA SER A 228 0.94 6.14 -0.56
C SER A 228 0.17 6.77 -1.71
N ALA A 229 0.81 6.87 -2.87
CA ALA A 229 0.26 7.53 -4.04
C ALA A 229 -1.07 6.91 -4.49
N GLY A 230 -2.09 7.75 -4.69
CA GLY A 230 -3.43 7.34 -5.11
C GLY A 230 -4.13 6.35 -4.17
N CYS A 231 -3.61 6.15 -2.94
CA CYS A 231 -4.03 5.07 -2.04
C CYS A 231 -5.54 4.99 -1.85
N PHE A 232 -6.21 6.11 -1.64
CA PHE A 232 -7.66 6.24 -1.46
C PHE A 232 -8.32 7.10 -2.54
N SER A 233 -7.64 7.38 -3.64
CA SER A 233 -8.15 8.23 -4.72
C SER A 233 -9.50 7.71 -5.24
N GLU A 234 -10.42 8.63 -5.57
CA GLU A 234 -11.79 8.37 -6.06
C GLU A 234 -12.69 7.62 -5.03
N CYS A 235 -12.36 7.66 -3.73
CA CYS A 235 -13.26 7.21 -2.67
C CYS A 235 -14.37 8.26 -2.43
N ALA A 236 -15.28 8.40 -3.39
CA ALA A 236 -16.17 9.56 -3.53
C ALA A 236 -17.11 9.81 -2.34
N ASP A 237 -17.52 8.76 -1.60
CA ASP A 237 -18.39 8.85 -0.43
C ASP A 237 -17.59 9.00 0.89
N ALA A 238 -16.24 9.03 0.85
CA ALA A 238 -15.40 9.23 2.05
C ALA A 238 -15.62 10.65 2.58
N GLU A 239 -16.15 10.76 3.79
CA GLU A 239 -16.42 12.03 4.46
C GLU A 239 -15.33 12.40 5.45
N LYS A 240 -14.71 11.39 6.06
CA LYS A 240 -13.76 11.54 7.15
C LYS A 240 -12.58 10.57 7.04
N VAL A 241 -11.38 11.10 7.32
CA VAL A 241 -10.14 10.34 7.46
C VAL A 241 -9.52 10.64 8.82
N MET A 242 -9.16 9.59 9.55
CA MET A 242 -8.40 9.69 10.80
C MET A 242 -7.02 9.06 10.62
N LEU A 243 -6.00 9.88 10.46
CA LEU A 243 -4.62 9.46 10.28
C LEU A 243 -3.95 9.17 11.64
N PRO A 244 -3.05 8.18 11.73
CA PRO A 244 -2.22 7.98 12.92
C PRO A 244 -1.18 9.11 13.06
N GLU A 245 -0.78 9.40 14.29
CA GLU A 245 0.22 10.45 14.60
C GLU A 245 1.61 10.19 13.99
N THR A 246 1.84 8.98 13.47
CA THR A 246 3.09 8.54 12.84
C THR A 246 3.22 8.93 11.37
N VAL A 247 2.14 9.35 10.71
CA VAL A 247 2.18 9.76 9.30
C VAL A 247 2.98 11.04 9.13
N CYS A 248 4.07 10.97 8.38
CA CYS A 248 4.96 12.10 8.10
C CYS A 248 4.85 12.63 6.67
N ARG A 249 4.24 11.86 5.77
CA ARG A 249 4.06 12.23 4.35
C ARG A 249 2.72 11.76 3.81
N ILE A 250 2.10 12.61 2.96
CA ILE A 250 0.94 12.24 2.13
C ILE A 250 1.37 12.40 0.68
N GLU A 251 1.39 11.29 -0.06
CA GLU A 251 1.94 11.23 -1.41
C GLU A 251 0.91 11.66 -2.48
N LYS A 252 1.37 11.73 -3.71
CA LYS A 252 0.64 12.17 -4.89
C LYS A 252 -0.75 11.52 -4.99
N GLU A 253 -1.78 12.36 -5.18
CA GLU A 253 -3.15 11.90 -5.43
C GLU A 253 -3.75 10.99 -4.34
N ALA A 254 -3.19 10.98 -3.12
CA ALA A 254 -3.58 10.03 -2.07
C ALA A 254 -5.08 10.03 -1.75
N PHE A 255 -5.75 11.18 -1.85
CA PHE A 255 -7.19 11.40 -1.67
C PHE A 255 -7.80 12.17 -2.84
N PHE A 256 -7.22 12.02 -4.04
CA PHE A 256 -7.65 12.75 -5.22
C PHE A 256 -9.11 12.44 -5.57
N ARG A 257 -9.91 13.50 -5.75
CA ARG A 257 -11.34 13.43 -6.06
C ARG A 257 -12.21 12.71 -5.04
N ASP A 258 -11.81 12.68 -3.78
CA ASP A 258 -12.69 12.26 -2.67
C ASP A 258 -13.67 13.39 -2.38
N LYS A 259 -14.69 13.51 -3.22
CA LYS A 259 -15.60 14.67 -3.31
C LYS A 259 -16.37 14.98 -2.03
N SER A 260 -16.54 13.98 -1.15
CA SER A 260 -17.24 14.13 0.12
C SER A 260 -16.31 14.47 1.27
N LEU A 261 -14.99 14.27 1.10
CA LEU A 261 -13.99 14.40 2.16
C LEU A 261 -13.89 15.84 2.67
N ALA A 262 -14.34 16.04 3.92
CA ALA A 262 -14.39 17.34 4.58
C ALA A 262 -13.69 17.37 5.94
N ASP A 263 -13.30 16.20 6.49
CA ASP A 263 -12.67 16.07 7.81
C ASP A 263 -11.45 15.15 7.72
N ILE A 264 -10.27 15.71 8.02
CA ILE A 264 -8.99 15.00 8.13
C ILE A 264 -8.14 15.65 9.21
N ASN A 265 -7.60 14.86 10.13
CA ASN A 265 -6.67 15.39 11.12
C ASN A 265 -5.28 15.62 10.53
N ILE A 266 -4.54 16.53 11.12
CA ILE A 266 -3.14 16.83 10.78
C ILE A 266 -2.25 16.12 11.82
N PRO A 267 -1.57 15.00 11.48
CA PRO A 267 -0.69 14.30 12.40
C PRO A 267 0.50 15.17 12.82
N ARG A 268 0.99 15.00 14.05
CA ARG A 268 2.16 15.77 14.55
C ARG A 268 3.44 15.48 13.77
N ALA A 269 3.58 14.27 13.24
CA ALA A 269 4.73 13.89 12.44
C ALA A 269 4.66 14.39 10.99
N LEU A 270 3.50 14.92 10.53
CA LEU A 270 3.32 15.31 9.15
C LEU A 270 4.21 16.52 8.81
N THR A 271 5.07 16.35 7.81
CA THR A 271 6.01 17.40 7.34
C THR A 271 5.80 17.73 5.88
N GLU A 272 5.23 16.81 5.10
CA GLU A 272 5.11 16.94 3.65
C GLU A 272 3.78 16.40 3.14
N ILE A 273 3.19 17.11 2.20
CA ILE A 273 2.02 16.68 1.44
C ILE A 273 2.22 17.03 -0.03
N ASP A 274 1.95 16.08 -0.92
CA ASP A 274 1.92 16.38 -2.36
C ASP A 274 0.78 17.32 -2.70
N THR A 275 1.02 18.26 -3.59
CA THR A 275 0.06 19.31 -3.99
C THR A 275 -1.23 18.74 -4.59
N THR A 276 -1.18 17.55 -5.18
CA THR A 276 -2.34 16.88 -5.77
C THR A 276 -3.08 15.98 -4.79
N ALA A 277 -2.50 15.73 -3.61
CA ALA A 277 -2.99 14.74 -2.65
C ALA A 277 -4.44 14.96 -2.21
N LEU A 278 -4.86 16.22 -2.06
CA LEU A 278 -6.20 16.61 -1.62
C LEU A 278 -7.04 17.27 -2.73
N SER A 279 -6.58 17.22 -3.98
CA SER A 279 -7.28 17.88 -5.10
C SER A 279 -8.66 17.25 -5.35
N GLY A 280 -9.69 18.10 -5.41
CA GLY A 280 -11.08 17.68 -5.59
C GLY A 280 -11.78 17.20 -4.31
N THR A 281 -11.19 17.44 -3.13
CA THR A 281 -11.81 17.26 -1.81
C THR A 281 -12.47 18.56 -1.33
N LYS A 282 -13.12 18.53 -0.16
CA LYS A 282 -13.63 19.73 0.55
C LYS A 282 -12.68 20.25 1.62
N ILE A 283 -11.49 19.64 1.74
CA ILE A 283 -10.49 20.00 2.76
C ILE A 283 -9.93 21.39 2.48
N ASN A 284 -9.84 22.21 3.52
CA ASN A 284 -9.19 23.51 3.45
C ASN A 284 -7.67 23.36 3.55
N VAL A 285 -6.98 23.51 2.44
CA VAL A 285 -5.51 23.42 2.37
C VAL A 285 -4.80 24.46 3.24
N ALA A 286 -5.44 25.61 3.53
CA ALA A 286 -4.86 26.65 4.38
C ALA A 286 -4.57 26.16 5.81
N ASP A 287 -5.33 25.18 6.32
CA ASP A 287 -5.11 24.64 7.66
C ASP A 287 -3.76 23.92 7.73
N PHE A 288 -3.38 23.16 6.69
CA PHE A 288 -2.08 22.49 6.58
C PHE A 288 -0.93 23.49 6.44
N LYS A 289 -1.11 24.55 5.62
CA LYS A 289 -0.12 25.62 5.49
C LYS A 289 0.10 26.35 6.82
N SER A 290 -0.96 26.62 7.56
CA SER A 290 -0.90 27.26 8.88
C SER A 290 -0.20 26.36 9.92
N ALA A 291 -0.25 25.03 9.75
CA ALA A 291 0.48 24.06 10.57
C ALA A 291 1.97 23.93 10.16
N GLY A 292 2.43 24.68 9.16
CA GLY A 292 3.82 24.64 8.69
C GLY A 292 4.17 23.43 7.82
N ILE A 293 3.16 22.79 7.24
CA ILE A 293 3.38 21.62 6.37
C ILE A 293 3.89 22.09 5.01
N ASN A 294 4.94 21.41 4.52
CA ASN A 294 5.50 21.68 3.20
C ASN A 294 4.62 21.04 2.11
N PHE A 295 4.29 21.83 1.10
CA PHE A 295 3.66 21.34 -0.13
C PHE A 295 4.75 21.21 -1.19
N GLY A 296 4.95 19.99 -1.71
CA GLY A 296 5.93 19.73 -2.77
C GLY A 296 5.68 20.57 -4.03
N ASP A 297 6.65 20.65 -4.92
CA ASP A 297 6.69 21.58 -6.09
C ASP A 297 5.69 21.29 -7.23
N GLY A 298 4.61 20.55 -7.00
CA GLY A 298 3.57 20.29 -8.00
C GLY A 298 2.63 21.47 -8.25
N MET A 299 1.96 21.52 -9.41
CA MET A 299 0.89 22.48 -9.65
C MET A 299 -0.31 22.19 -8.74
N ILE A 300 -0.68 23.15 -7.89
CA ILE A 300 -1.90 23.10 -7.08
C ILE A 300 -3.09 23.19 -8.06
N TRP A 301 -3.83 22.11 -8.21
CA TRP A 301 -5.18 22.21 -8.77
C TRP A 301 -6.07 22.77 -7.67
N MET A 302 -6.38 24.09 -7.80
CA MET A 302 -7.28 24.77 -6.87
C MET A 302 -8.63 24.04 -6.85
N ASN A 303 -9.21 23.87 -5.67
CA ASN A 303 -10.60 23.42 -5.59
C ASN A 303 -11.51 24.54 -6.12
N ASP A 304 -12.75 24.22 -6.45
CA ASP A 304 -13.71 25.20 -7.03
C ASP A 304 -13.94 26.45 -6.17
N LYS A 305 -13.62 26.41 -4.86
CA LYS A 305 -13.72 27.55 -3.94
C LYS A 305 -12.54 28.50 -4.07
N ASP A 306 -11.32 27.97 -4.26
CA ASP A 306 -10.12 28.80 -4.45
C ASP A 306 -10.16 29.53 -5.79
N ILE A 307 -10.78 28.92 -6.82
CA ILE A 307 -11.05 29.57 -8.13
C ILE A 307 -12.04 30.72 -8.00
N ALA A 308 -13.00 30.65 -7.07
CA ALA A 308 -13.98 31.69 -6.85
C ALA A 308 -13.36 32.93 -6.19
N LEU A 309 -12.42 32.76 -5.26
CA LEU A 309 -11.73 33.86 -4.58
C LEU A 309 -10.80 34.65 -5.53
N ASP A 310 -10.10 33.97 -6.44
CA ASP A 310 -9.23 34.64 -7.44
C ASP A 310 -10.05 35.46 -8.48
N ARG A 311 -11.34 35.16 -8.66
CA ARG A 311 -12.22 35.92 -9.57
C ARG A 311 -12.82 37.18 -8.94
N GLU A 312 -12.85 37.25 -7.60
CA GLU A 312 -13.35 38.43 -6.88
C GLU A 312 -12.27 39.48 -6.63
N GLU A 313 -10.98 39.14 -6.82
CA GLU A 313 -9.85 40.06 -6.69
C GLU A 313 -9.34 40.64 -8.04
N GLN A 314 -9.97 40.31 -9.17
CA GLN A 314 -9.74 40.86 -10.50
C GLN A 314 -10.90 41.78 -10.94
#